data_0502b5a7cc58dc6c40d87c736301e6b5
#
_entry.id   0502b5a7cc58dc6c40d87c736301e6b5
#
_cell.length_a   1.000
_cell.length_b   1.000
_cell.length_c   1.000
_cell.angle_alpha   90.00
_cell.angle_beta   90.00
_cell.angle_gamma   90.00
#
_symmetry.space_group_name_H-M   'P 1'
#
loop_
_entity.id
_entity.type
_entity.pdbx_description
1 polymer ?
#
loop_
_entity_poly.entity_id
_entity_poly.type
_entity_poly.pdbx_seq_one_letter_code
_entity_poly.pdbx_strand_id
1 'polypeptide(L)'
;MNRSRIPMIAMILVGTLALGAGAGAVTYSVAHPSSTKTVVQQVPVGSSEPAASSNALTPGEIYRQTYQGVVEITVSAPQQTPTGNQEGAVQGSGFVIDTDGHIVTNEHVVDNADSVSVKFWNGNSYKASVVGTDPSTDLAVIKVDAPQSILHPLTLADSNTLRVGDTVVAIGSPFGLEETLTSGIVSALHRQMQAPNQFTINDSIQTDAAINHGNSGGPLLNSSAEVVGVNAQIAGDTGANVGVGFSIPSNTVKSIADTLISSGKVEHAYLGVSVQEIPAEVAGQLNAVEGVMVTQVRSNTPAKQAGLVGSTGQKTIDGQRYPTGGDVITAIDGQKMTTSEEVQQAIDAHHPGDTITISYWHKGESKTVDVKLGTRPTQISP
;
A
#
# COMPACT_ATOMS: atom_id res chain seq x y z
N MET A 1 9.04 -50.20 55.91
CA MET A 1 8.18 -49.54 56.85
C MET A 1 8.22 -48.06 56.61
N ASN A 2 7.24 -47.53 55.89
CA ASN A 2 7.17 -46.11 55.60
C ASN A 2 5.68 -45.72 55.70
N ARG A 3 5.25 -45.29 56.88
CA ARG A 3 3.89 -44.84 57.11
C ARG A 3 3.77 -43.36 56.83
N SER A 4 3.00 -43.08 55.80
CA SER A 4 2.31 -41.87 55.38
C SER A 4 2.35 -40.65 56.30
N ARG A 5 3.08 -39.62 55.95
CA ARG A 5 3.02 -38.25 56.51
C ARG A 5 2.04 -37.32 55.81
N ILE A 6 1.21 -37.85 54.90
CA ILE A 6 0.29 -37.08 54.07
C ILE A 6 -0.93 -36.50 54.82
N PRO A 7 -1.54 -37.14 55.83
CA PRO A 7 -2.72 -36.58 56.45
C PRO A 7 -2.49 -35.35 57.37
N MET A 8 -1.26 -35.16 57.87
CA MET A 8 -0.99 -34.02 58.75
C MET A 8 -0.78 -32.71 58.04
N ILE A 9 -0.22 -32.76 56.85
CA ILE A 9 -0.05 -31.56 56.01
C ILE A 9 -1.38 -31.10 55.42
N ALA A 10 -2.25 -32.02 55.01
CA ALA A 10 -3.58 -31.72 54.54
C ALA A 10 -4.47 -31.06 55.60
N MET A 11 -4.33 -31.52 56.86
CA MET A 11 -5.07 -30.95 57.97
C MET A 11 -4.62 -29.55 58.38
N ILE A 12 -3.32 -29.26 58.26
CA ILE A 12 -2.76 -27.94 58.51
C ILE A 12 -3.18 -26.96 57.38
N LEU A 13 -3.22 -27.40 56.11
CA LEU A 13 -3.66 -26.57 54.99
C LEU A 13 -5.16 -26.22 55.08
N VAL A 14 -6.01 -27.13 55.46
CA VAL A 14 -7.44 -26.87 55.67
C VAL A 14 -7.67 -25.93 56.86
N GLY A 15 -6.91 -26.12 57.98
CA GLY A 15 -7.00 -25.23 59.15
C GLY A 15 -6.56 -23.79 58.83
N THR A 16 -5.51 -23.61 58.03
CA THR A 16 -5.03 -22.26 57.65
C THR A 16 -5.98 -21.59 56.67
N LEU A 17 -6.64 -22.35 55.79
CA LEU A 17 -7.63 -21.79 54.86
C LEU A 17 -8.89 -21.33 55.60
N ALA A 18 -9.34 -22.09 56.62
CA ALA A 18 -10.51 -21.72 57.42
C ALA A 18 -10.23 -20.49 58.31
N LEU A 19 -9.02 -20.36 58.88
CA LEU A 19 -8.61 -19.19 59.66
C LEU A 19 -8.41 -17.97 58.76
N GLY A 20 -7.87 -18.14 57.56
CA GLY A 20 -7.69 -17.07 56.57
C GLY A 20 -9.04 -16.53 56.08
N ALA A 21 -10.00 -17.40 55.81
CA ALA A 21 -11.33 -17.00 55.37
C ALA A 21 -12.12 -16.29 56.47
N GLY A 22 -12.00 -16.78 57.75
CA GLY A 22 -12.62 -16.14 58.88
C GLY A 22 -12.06 -14.75 59.19
N ALA A 23 -10.74 -14.60 59.16
CA ALA A 23 -10.09 -13.31 59.39
C ALA A 23 -10.37 -12.32 58.23
N GLY A 24 -10.41 -12.80 56.99
CA GLY A 24 -10.78 -11.99 55.83
C GLY A 24 -12.24 -11.49 55.90
N ALA A 25 -13.17 -12.33 56.32
CA ALA A 25 -14.58 -11.95 56.48
C ALA A 25 -14.79 -10.92 57.59
N VAL A 26 -14.07 -11.06 58.73
CA VAL A 26 -14.16 -10.09 59.83
C VAL A 26 -13.50 -8.77 59.45
N THR A 27 -12.33 -8.77 58.84
CA THR A 27 -11.68 -7.54 58.36
C THR A 27 -12.48 -6.85 57.25
N TYR A 28 -13.12 -7.62 56.35
CA TYR A 28 -14.00 -7.04 55.32
C TYR A 28 -15.23 -6.39 55.97
N SER A 29 -15.85 -7.01 56.97
CA SER A 29 -17.04 -6.47 57.66
C SER A 29 -16.73 -5.22 58.49
N VAL A 30 -15.51 -5.11 59.08
CA VAL A 30 -15.09 -3.96 59.88
C VAL A 30 -14.62 -2.80 59.01
N ALA A 31 -14.02 -3.07 57.85
CA ALA A 31 -13.53 -2.04 56.92
C ALA A 31 -14.64 -1.47 56.02
N HIS A 32 -15.77 -2.17 55.89
CA HIS A 32 -16.89 -1.73 55.05
C HIS A 32 -18.17 -1.69 55.91
N PRO A 33 -18.38 -0.62 56.67
CA PRO A 33 -19.64 -0.47 57.37
C PRO A 33 -20.77 -0.40 56.33
N SER A 34 -21.68 -1.37 56.48
CA SER A 34 -22.87 -1.48 55.63
C SER A 34 -23.76 -0.25 55.79
N SER A 35 -23.63 0.67 54.91
CA SER A 35 -24.69 1.54 54.41
C SER A 35 -24.15 2.68 53.48
N THR A 36 -23.54 2.27 52.40
CA THR A 36 -23.54 3.18 51.27
C THR A 36 -24.60 2.66 50.32
N LYS A 37 -25.82 3.23 50.36
CA LYS A 37 -26.75 3.11 49.24
C LYS A 37 -26.01 3.70 48.02
N THR A 38 -25.46 2.85 47.17
CA THR A 38 -25.04 3.26 45.86
C THR A 38 -26.32 3.66 45.13
N VAL A 39 -26.66 4.94 45.19
CA VAL A 39 -27.62 5.51 44.27
C VAL A 39 -26.92 5.45 42.92
N VAL A 40 -27.23 4.44 42.13
CA VAL A 40 -26.97 4.47 40.71
C VAL A 40 -27.84 5.58 40.17
N GLN A 41 -27.31 6.79 40.13
CA GLN A 41 -27.91 7.87 39.40
C GLN A 41 -27.83 7.43 37.93
N GLN A 42 -28.92 6.87 37.41
CA GLN A 42 -29.09 6.75 35.98
C GLN A 42 -29.04 8.19 35.45
N VAL A 43 -27.87 8.58 34.98
CA VAL A 43 -27.77 9.72 34.07
C VAL A 43 -28.73 9.37 32.93
N PRO A 44 -29.80 10.14 32.71
CA PRO A 44 -30.61 9.90 31.52
C PRO A 44 -29.62 9.92 30.38
N VAL A 45 -29.50 8.79 29.68
CA VAL A 45 -28.88 8.79 28.37
C VAL A 45 -29.73 9.79 27.60
N GLY A 46 -29.23 11.03 27.51
CA GLY A 46 -29.85 12.02 26.65
C GLY A 46 -30.09 11.30 25.35
N SER A 47 -31.30 11.35 24.86
CA SER A 47 -31.58 10.93 23.49
C SER A 47 -30.46 11.58 22.68
N SER A 48 -29.46 10.79 22.28
CA SER A 48 -28.51 11.22 21.26
C SER A 48 -29.41 11.69 20.14
N GLU A 49 -29.43 12.99 19.90
CA GLU A 49 -29.91 13.47 18.61
C GLU A 49 -29.27 12.54 17.59
N PRO A 50 -30.04 11.96 16.67
CA PRO A 50 -29.44 11.14 15.63
C PRO A 50 -28.35 12.03 15.04
N ALA A 51 -27.11 11.59 15.16
CA ALA A 51 -25.98 12.24 14.52
C ALA A 51 -26.47 12.55 13.11
N ALA A 52 -26.39 13.82 12.72
CA ALA A 52 -26.88 14.29 11.43
C ALA A 52 -26.54 13.21 10.43
N SER A 53 -27.53 12.65 9.75
CA SER A 53 -27.39 11.47 8.91
C SER A 53 -26.25 11.78 7.95
N SER A 54 -25.08 11.26 8.23
CA SER A 54 -24.00 11.25 7.26
C SER A 54 -24.57 10.50 6.08
N ASN A 55 -24.56 11.07 4.88
CA ASN A 55 -24.90 10.36 3.64
C ASN A 55 -23.93 9.18 3.37
N ALA A 56 -23.11 8.83 4.36
CA ALA A 56 -22.14 7.75 4.31
C ALA A 56 -22.86 6.41 4.31
N LEU A 57 -22.60 5.63 3.28
CA LEU A 57 -23.12 4.28 3.13
C LEU A 57 -22.42 3.32 4.11
N THR A 58 -23.18 2.35 4.60
CA THR A 58 -22.59 1.21 5.34
C THR A 58 -21.79 0.31 4.40
N PRO A 59 -20.81 -0.48 4.90
CA PRO A 59 -20.07 -1.43 4.06
C PRO A 59 -20.96 -2.38 3.26
N GLY A 60 -22.07 -2.84 3.84
CA GLY A 60 -23.04 -3.68 3.13
C GLY A 60 -23.82 -2.94 2.02
N GLU A 61 -24.02 -1.63 2.14
CA GLU A 61 -24.64 -0.82 1.09
C GLU A 61 -23.65 -0.52 -0.02
N ILE A 62 -22.39 -0.23 0.31
CA ILE A 62 -21.29 -0.07 -0.66
C ILE A 62 -21.18 -1.36 -1.50
N TYR A 63 -21.12 -2.52 -0.85
CA TYR A 63 -21.07 -3.82 -1.54
C TYR A 63 -22.23 -3.98 -2.52
N ARG A 64 -23.47 -3.78 -2.08
CA ARG A 64 -24.65 -3.94 -2.94
C ARG A 64 -24.68 -3.01 -4.16
N GLN A 65 -24.01 -1.85 -4.07
CA GLN A 65 -23.93 -0.90 -5.18
C GLN A 65 -22.80 -1.22 -6.15
N THR A 66 -21.74 -1.90 -5.70
CA THR A 66 -20.48 -1.98 -6.45
C THR A 66 -20.07 -3.40 -6.87
N TYR A 67 -20.58 -4.46 -6.22
CA TYR A 67 -20.15 -5.84 -6.47
C TYR A 67 -20.25 -6.25 -7.95
N GLN A 68 -21.26 -5.77 -8.67
CA GLN A 68 -21.46 -6.11 -10.09
C GLN A 68 -20.36 -5.52 -10.99
N GLY A 69 -19.65 -4.50 -10.53
CA GLY A 69 -18.52 -3.92 -11.23
C GLY A 69 -17.18 -4.57 -10.91
N VAL A 70 -17.12 -5.42 -9.86
CA VAL A 70 -15.91 -6.15 -9.48
C VAL A 70 -15.86 -7.48 -10.20
N VAL A 71 -14.68 -7.91 -10.62
CA VAL A 71 -14.49 -9.15 -11.38
C VAL A 71 -13.35 -9.97 -10.80
N GLU A 72 -13.46 -11.30 -10.99
CA GLU A 72 -12.37 -12.25 -10.79
C GLU A 72 -11.55 -12.36 -12.08
N ILE A 73 -10.24 -12.30 -11.95
CA ILE A 73 -9.30 -12.48 -13.04
C ILE A 73 -8.52 -13.76 -12.80
N THR A 74 -8.57 -14.68 -13.76
CA THR A 74 -7.77 -15.90 -13.77
C THR A 74 -6.81 -15.85 -14.95
N VAL A 75 -5.56 -16.07 -14.66
CA VAL A 75 -4.47 -16.05 -15.64
C VAL A 75 -3.82 -17.43 -15.68
N SER A 76 -3.70 -17.99 -16.88
CA SER A 76 -2.84 -19.16 -17.10
C SER A 76 -1.46 -18.66 -17.50
N ALA A 77 -0.45 -19.09 -16.77
CA ALA A 77 0.95 -18.77 -17.04
C ALA A 77 1.83 -20.02 -16.86
N PRO A 78 2.95 -20.14 -17.61
CA PRO A 78 3.88 -21.26 -17.46
C PRO A 78 4.52 -21.22 -16.07
N GLN A 79 4.35 -22.26 -15.28
CA GLN A 79 4.98 -22.39 -13.98
C GLN A 79 6.10 -23.43 -14.06
N GLN A 80 7.34 -23.01 -13.77
CA GLN A 80 8.48 -23.93 -13.66
C GLN A 80 8.36 -24.72 -12.36
N THR A 81 8.15 -26.02 -12.47
CA THR A 81 8.19 -26.95 -11.33
C THR A 81 9.44 -27.84 -11.43
N PRO A 82 9.88 -28.45 -10.34
CA PRO A 82 11.01 -29.41 -10.37
C PRO A 82 10.78 -30.60 -11.32
N THR A 83 9.55 -30.85 -11.72
CA THR A 83 9.13 -31.95 -12.62
C THR A 83 8.88 -31.50 -14.07
N GLY A 84 9.11 -30.23 -14.40
CA GLY A 84 8.89 -29.63 -15.73
C GLY A 84 7.93 -28.44 -15.69
N ASN A 85 7.67 -27.84 -16.85
CA ASN A 85 6.69 -26.77 -16.97
C ASN A 85 5.27 -27.33 -16.75
N GLN A 86 4.54 -26.77 -15.81
CA GLN A 86 3.10 -26.99 -15.62
C GLN A 86 2.36 -25.67 -15.84
N GLU A 87 1.13 -25.74 -16.31
CA GLU A 87 0.27 -24.56 -16.31
C GLU A 87 -0.13 -24.25 -14.87
N GLY A 88 0.31 -23.09 -14.38
CA GLY A 88 -0.16 -22.51 -13.13
C GLY A 88 -1.31 -21.56 -13.39
N ALA A 89 -2.25 -21.45 -12.45
CA ALA A 89 -3.29 -20.43 -12.45
C ALA A 89 -2.96 -19.37 -11.39
N VAL A 90 -2.83 -18.11 -11.83
CA VAL A 90 -2.76 -16.95 -10.93
C VAL A 90 -4.15 -16.34 -10.88
N GLN A 91 -4.60 -15.98 -9.68
CA GLN A 91 -5.88 -15.33 -9.46
C GLN A 91 -5.70 -13.95 -8.86
N GLY A 92 -6.50 -13.00 -9.32
CA GLY A 92 -6.60 -11.66 -8.80
C GLY A 92 -8.00 -11.11 -9.03
N SER A 93 -8.14 -9.84 -8.74
CA SER A 93 -9.37 -9.08 -8.94
C SER A 93 -9.16 -7.95 -9.93
N GLY A 94 -10.25 -7.38 -10.40
CA GLY A 94 -10.28 -6.16 -11.18
C GLY A 94 -11.64 -5.48 -11.04
N PHE A 95 -11.81 -4.36 -11.68
CA PHE A 95 -13.12 -3.72 -11.77
C PHE A 95 -13.30 -3.02 -13.12
N VAL A 96 -14.55 -2.99 -13.55
CA VAL A 96 -14.97 -2.37 -14.80
C VAL A 96 -14.91 -0.86 -14.67
N ILE A 97 -14.33 -0.17 -15.65
CA ILE A 97 -14.20 1.30 -15.66
C ILE A 97 -15.07 1.97 -16.71
N ASP A 98 -15.54 1.23 -17.72
CA ASP A 98 -16.41 1.77 -18.78
C ASP A 98 -17.35 0.70 -19.37
N THR A 99 -18.23 1.12 -20.25
CA THR A 99 -19.16 0.24 -20.97
C THR A 99 -18.56 -0.37 -22.25
N ASP A 100 -17.32 -0.07 -22.57
CA ASP A 100 -16.57 -0.66 -23.70
C ASP A 100 -15.82 -1.93 -23.28
N GLY A 101 -15.92 -2.32 -21.99
CA GLY A 101 -15.36 -3.53 -21.42
C GLY A 101 -13.92 -3.41 -20.93
N HIS A 102 -13.42 -2.19 -20.67
CA HIS A 102 -12.13 -2.01 -20.03
C HIS A 102 -12.24 -2.28 -18.52
N ILE A 103 -11.24 -2.99 -18.02
CA ILE A 103 -11.12 -3.43 -16.64
C ILE A 103 -9.72 -3.04 -16.16
N VAL A 104 -9.65 -2.40 -14.99
CA VAL A 104 -8.40 -2.12 -14.31
C VAL A 104 -8.08 -3.26 -13.35
N THR A 105 -6.81 -3.62 -13.28
CA THR A 105 -6.23 -4.57 -12.34
C THR A 105 -4.77 -4.22 -12.04
N ASN A 106 -4.07 -5.01 -11.20
CA ASN A 106 -2.62 -4.88 -11.06
C ASN A 106 -1.88 -5.53 -12.22
N GLU A 107 -0.70 -4.99 -12.52
CA GLU A 107 0.18 -5.52 -13.57
C GLU A 107 0.65 -6.94 -13.24
N HIS A 108 1.09 -7.19 -11.99
CA HIS A 108 1.56 -8.50 -11.55
C HIS A 108 0.50 -9.61 -11.64
N VAL A 109 -0.79 -9.26 -11.72
CA VAL A 109 -1.88 -10.24 -11.95
C VAL A 109 -1.87 -10.77 -13.37
N VAL A 110 -1.48 -9.94 -14.33
CA VAL A 110 -1.50 -10.28 -15.79
C VAL A 110 -0.11 -10.43 -16.38
N ASP A 111 0.95 -10.29 -15.58
CA ASP A 111 2.33 -10.45 -16.05
C ASP A 111 2.58 -11.86 -16.57
N ASN A 112 3.27 -11.95 -17.73
CA ASN A 112 3.60 -13.19 -18.42
C ASN A 112 2.39 -14.11 -18.70
N ALA A 113 1.18 -13.55 -18.87
CA ALA A 113 -0.05 -14.28 -19.12
C ALA A 113 -0.09 -14.89 -20.51
N ASP A 114 -0.24 -16.24 -20.62
CA ASP A 114 -0.58 -16.91 -21.88
C ASP A 114 -2.04 -16.66 -22.25
N SER A 115 -2.93 -16.61 -21.25
CA SER A 115 -4.33 -16.29 -21.42
C SER A 115 -4.91 -15.65 -20.17
N VAL A 116 -5.83 -14.71 -20.36
CA VAL A 116 -6.58 -14.02 -19.30
C VAL A 116 -8.06 -14.32 -19.44
N SER A 117 -8.70 -14.73 -18.36
CA SER A 117 -10.13 -14.96 -18.27
C SER A 117 -10.71 -14.11 -17.15
N VAL A 118 -11.84 -13.46 -17.43
CA VAL A 118 -12.56 -12.60 -16.48
C VAL A 118 -13.92 -13.22 -16.19
N LYS A 119 -14.18 -13.48 -14.91
CA LYS A 119 -15.47 -13.96 -14.43
C LYS A 119 -16.23 -12.84 -13.74
N PHE A 120 -17.46 -12.63 -14.17
CA PHE A 120 -18.37 -11.61 -13.67
C PHE A 120 -19.27 -12.12 -12.55
N TRP A 121 -19.91 -11.20 -11.85
CA TRP A 121 -20.86 -11.42 -10.76
C TRP A 121 -21.97 -12.44 -11.07
N ASN A 122 -22.37 -12.59 -12.34
CA ASN A 122 -23.39 -13.53 -12.79
C ASN A 122 -22.86 -14.94 -13.08
N GLY A 123 -21.57 -15.20 -12.79
CA GLY A 123 -20.89 -16.47 -13.01
C GLY A 123 -20.37 -16.69 -14.44
N ASN A 124 -20.69 -15.81 -15.39
CA ASN A 124 -20.19 -15.91 -16.77
C ASN A 124 -18.72 -15.50 -16.85
N SER A 125 -17.94 -16.23 -17.64
CA SER A 125 -16.54 -15.96 -17.90
C SER A 125 -16.33 -15.55 -19.36
N TYR A 126 -15.48 -14.57 -19.57
CA TYR A 126 -15.09 -14.05 -20.88
C TYR A 126 -13.57 -14.02 -21.01
N LYS A 127 -13.07 -14.31 -22.21
CA LYS A 127 -11.65 -14.11 -22.50
C LYS A 127 -11.35 -12.63 -22.56
N ALA A 128 -10.25 -12.22 -21.93
CA ALA A 128 -9.76 -10.85 -22.00
C ALA A 128 -8.49 -10.74 -22.84
N SER A 129 -8.27 -9.57 -23.40
CA SER A 129 -7.01 -9.16 -23.99
C SER A 129 -6.36 -8.10 -23.12
N VAL A 130 -5.04 -8.16 -22.95
CA VAL A 130 -4.28 -7.08 -22.28
C VAL A 130 -4.21 -5.89 -23.24
N VAL A 131 -4.75 -4.74 -22.84
CA VAL A 131 -4.68 -3.48 -23.58
C VAL A 131 -3.32 -2.87 -23.39
N GLY A 132 -2.81 -2.87 -22.16
CA GLY A 132 -1.49 -2.39 -21.81
C GLY A 132 -1.19 -2.58 -20.33
N THR A 133 0.10 -2.48 -19.99
CA THR A 133 0.60 -2.63 -18.61
C THR A 133 1.56 -1.52 -18.28
N ASP A 134 1.61 -1.16 -17.01
CA ASP A 134 2.62 -0.28 -16.43
C ASP A 134 3.25 -0.93 -15.20
N PRO A 135 4.36 -1.66 -15.37
CA PRO A 135 5.07 -2.29 -14.27
C PRO A 135 5.58 -1.31 -13.20
N SER A 136 5.79 -0.03 -13.55
CA SER A 136 6.29 0.98 -12.61
C SER A 136 5.25 1.43 -11.59
N THR A 137 3.97 1.34 -11.94
CA THR A 137 2.84 1.65 -11.04
C THR A 137 2.08 0.42 -10.62
N ASP A 138 2.49 -0.78 -11.10
CA ASP A 138 1.76 -2.04 -10.89
C ASP A 138 0.30 -1.97 -11.34
N LEU A 139 0.03 -1.34 -12.49
CA LEU A 139 -1.30 -1.21 -13.07
C LEU A 139 -1.38 -1.85 -14.45
N ALA A 140 -2.52 -2.42 -14.76
CA ALA A 140 -2.86 -2.95 -16.08
C ALA A 140 -4.30 -2.60 -16.46
N VAL A 141 -4.53 -2.47 -17.79
CA VAL A 141 -5.86 -2.44 -18.37
C VAL A 141 -6.02 -3.67 -19.25
N ILE A 142 -7.09 -4.42 -19.01
CA ILE A 142 -7.52 -5.53 -19.85
C ILE A 142 -8.87 -5.20 -20.47
N LYS A 143 -9.22 -5.85 -21.57
CA LYS A 143 -10.48 -5.64 -22.27
C LYS A 143 -11.20 -6.96 -22.53
N VAL A 144 -12.49 -6.97 -22.27
CA VAL A 144 -13.41 -8.08 -22.57
C VAL A 144 -14.41 -7.67 -23.64
N ASP A 145 -14.80 -8.63 -24.47
CA ASP A 145 -15.96 -8.50 -25.36
C ASP A 145 -17.15 -9.18 -24.69
N ALA A 146 -17.89 -8.39 -23.89
CA ALA A 146 -19.00 -8.85 -23.09
C ALA A 146 -20.24 -7.97 -23.32
N PRO A 147 -21.46 -8.50 -23.16
CA PRO A 147 -22.70 -7.71 -23.28
C PRO A 147 -22.70 -6.52 -22.30
N GLN A 148 -23.10 -5.35 -22.78
CA GLN A 148 -23.17 -4.14 -21.94
C GLN A 148 -24.05 -4.33 -20.68
N SER A 149 -25.04 -5.24 -20.73
CA SER A 149 -25.92 -5.52 -19.60
C SER A 149 -25.24 -6.12 -18.37
N ILE A 150 -23.99 -6.60 -18.51
CA ILE A 150 -23.21 -7.13 -17.38
C ILE A 150 -22.02 -6.22 -17.01
N LEU A 151 -21.76 -5.21 -17.82
CA LEU A 151 -20.71 -4.23 -17.56
C LEU A 151 -21.27 -3.13 -16.64
N HIS A 152 -20.83 -3.11 -15.39
CA HIS A 152 -21.22 -2.12 -14.38
C HIS A 152 -20.01 -1.28 -13.99
N PRO A 153 -19.71 -0.17 -14.70
CA PRO A 153 -18.55 0.65 -14.41
C PRO A 153 -18.61 1.24 -13.00
N LEU A 154 -17.49 1.20 -12.29
CA LEU A 154 -17.32 1.88 -11.02
C LEU A 154 -16.79 3.30 -11.24
N THR A 155 -17.29 4.24 -10.44
CA THR A 155 -16.85 5.64 -10.50
C THR A 155 -15.53 5.81 -9.76
N LEU A 156 -14.54 6.44 -10.39
CA LEU A 156 -13.30 6.87 -9.73
C LEU A 156 -13.51 8.20 -9.02
N ALA A 157 -13.24 8.26 -7.71
CA ALA A 157 -13.23 9.50 -6.93
C ALA A 157 -11.90 10.24 -7.08
N ASP A 158 -11.85 11.49 -6.62
CA ASP A 158 -10.59 12.22 -6.47
C ASP A 158 -9.88 11.79 -5.17
N SER A 159 -8.81 11.00 -5.29
CA SER A 159 -8.03 10.51 -4.15
C SER A 159 -7.34 11.61 -3.35
N ASN A 160 -7.16 12.82 -3.90
CA ASN A 160 -6.60 13.96 -3.16
C ASN A 160 -7.54 14.50 -2.07
N THR A 161 -8.81 14.10 -2.09
CA THR A 161 -9.78 14.50 -1.06
C THR A 161 -9.76 13.61 0.17
N LEU A 162 -9.07 12.46 0.11
CA LEU A 162 -8.95 11.51 1.22
C LEU A 162 -8.25 12.13 2.43
N ARG A 163 -8.66 11.67 3.60
CA ARG A 163 -8.07 12.02 4.89
C ARG A 163 -7.79 10.78 5.71
N VAL A 164 -6.74 10.83 6.51
CA VAL A 164 -6.48 9.79 7.52
C VAL A 164 -7.68 9.68 8.46
N GLY A 165 -8.17 8.46 8.64
CA GLY A 165 -9.38 8.14 9.39
C GLY A 165 -10.64 7.96 8.54
N ASP A 166 -10.64 8.29 7.26
CA ASP A 166 -11.78 8.03 6.38
C ASP A 166 -12.03 6.53 6.26
N THR A 167 -13.30 6.13 6.35
CA THR A 167 -13.70 4.73 6.18
C THR A 167 -13.51 4.28 4.76
N VAL A 168 -12.92 3.11 4.58
CA VAL A 168 -12.71 2.48 3.28
C VAL A 168 -13.12 1.01 3.30
N VAL A 169 -13.48 0.50 2.12
CA VAL A 169 -13.89 -0.88 1.89
C VAL A 169 -13.09 -1.43 0.72
N ALA A 170 -12.40 -2.54 0.93
CA ALA A 170 -11.75 -3.28 -0.13
C ALA A 170 -12.64 -4.45 -0.56
N ILE A 171 -12.84 -4.59 -1.87
CA ILE A 171 -13.58 -5.72 -2.45
C ILE A 171 -12.65 -6.47 -3.38
N GLY A 172 -12.77 -7.81 -3.36
CA GLY A 172 -12.09 -8.72 -4.27
C GLY A 172 -12.90 -9.99 -4.46
N SER A 173 -12.50 -10.80 -5.42
CA SER A 173 -13.15 -12.09 -5.74
C SER A 173 -12.14 -13.24 -5.64
N PRO A 174 -11.65 -13.56 -4.40
CA PRO A 174 -10.63 -14.59 -4.23
C PRO A 174 -11.23 -16.00 -4.37
N PHE A 175 -10.49 -16.90 -5.05
CA PHE A 175 -10.71 -18.35 -5.07
C PHE A 175 -12.05 -18.84 -5.63
N GLY A 176 -12.74 -18.06 -6.47
CA GLY A 176 -14.05 -18.46 -7.03
C GLY A 176 -15.13 -18.60 -5.96
N LEU A 177 -14.87 -18.19 -4.74
CA LEU A 177 -15.84 -17.97 -3.68
C LEU A 177 -16.49 -16.60 -3.91
N GLU A 178 -17.74 -16.43 -3.42
CA GLU A 178 -18.44 -15.15 -3.45
C GLU A 178 -17.49 -14.01 -3.03
N GLU A 179 -17.61 -12.86 -3.69
CA GLU A 179 -16.77 -11.67 -3.48
C GLU A 179 -16.54 -11.41 -2.00
N THR A 180 -15.28 -11.19 -1.65
CA THR A 180 -14.87 -10.91 -0.28
C THR A 180 -14.79 -9.41 -0.05
N LEU A 181 -15.47 -8.95 0.99
CA LEU A 181 -15.42 -7.57 1.45
C LEU A 181 -14.61 -7.49 2.74
N THR A 182 -13.68 -6.54 2.80
CA THR A 182 -13.03 -6.14 4.04
C THR A 182 -13.20 -4.64 4.24
N SER A 183 -13.26 -4.18 5.50
CA SER A 183 -13.43 -2.76 5.82
C SER A 183 -12.35 -2.31 6.79
N GLY A 184 -11.99 -1.05 6.71
CA GLY A 184 -11.02 -0.39 7.55
C GLY A 184 -11.07 1.12 7.37
N ILE A 185 -9.95 1.77 7.61
CA ILE A 185 -9.77 3.21 7.44
C ILE A 185 -8.52 3.50 6.60
N VAL A 186 -8.44 4.71 6.10
CA VAL A 186 -7.18 5.29 5.62
C VAL A 186 -6.27 5.48 6.82
N SER A 187 -5.21 4.67 6.92
CA SER A 187 -4.25 4.73 8.04
C SER A 187 -3.18 5.80 7.83
N ALA A 188 -2.77 6.01 6.57
CA ALA A 188 -1.83 7.07 6.16
C ALA A 188 -1.98 7.34 4.66
N LEU A 189 -1.51 8.49 4.23
CA LEU A 189 -1.42 8.92 2.83
C LEU A 189 0.05 9.18 2.48
N HIS A 190 0.31 9.32 1.18
CA HIS A 190 1.63 9.64 0.64
C HIS A 190 2.71 8.64 1.08
N ARG A 191 2.36 7.34 1.13
CA ARG A 191 3.31 6.28 1.45
C ARG A 191 4.05 5.80 0.20
N GLN A 192 5.27 5.36 0.43
CA GLN A 192 6.04 4.65 -0.59
C GLN A 192 5.81 3.14 -0.47
N MET A 193 5.58 2.49 -1.59
CA MET A 193 5.58 1.04 -1.70
C MET A 193 6.47 0.61 -2.87
N GLN A 194 6.98 -0.62 -2.84
CA GLN A 194 7.76 -1.16 -3.96
C GLN A 194 6.85 -1.92 -4.91
N ALA A 195 6.92 -1.57 -6.20
CA ALA A 195 6.36 -2.39 -7.26
C ALA A 195 7.15 -3.72 -7.38
N PRO A 196 6.57 -4.78 -7.97
CA PRO A 196 7.28 -6.06 -8.19
C PRO A 196 8.58 -5.92 -8.97
N ASN A 197 8.70 -4.95 -9.88
CA ASN A 197 9.92 -4.61 -10.63
C ASN A 197 10.96 -3.79 -9.82
N GLN A 198 10.75 -3.63 -8.51
CA GLN A 198 11.60 -2.90 -7.56
C GLN A 198 11.63 -1.36 -7.73
N PHE A 199 10.81 -0.80 -8.60
CA PHE A 199 10.57 0.64 -8.59
C PHE A 199 9.67 1.03 -7.42
N THR A 200 9.85 2.26 -6.95
CA THR A 200 9.02 2.82 -5.88
C THR A 200 7.77 3.43 -6.48
N ILE A 201 6.61 2.99 -6.01
CA ILE A 201 5.33 3.66 -6.22
C ILE A 201 5.16 4.66 -5.09
N ASN A 202 5.11 5.94 -5.45
CA ASN A 202 4.88 7.02 -4.49
C ASN A 202 3.39 7.26 -4.31
N ASP A 203 3.06 8.03 -3.26
CA ASP A 203 1.69 8.51 -2.99
C ASP A 203 0.68 7.42 -2.65
N SER A 204 1.13 6.20 -2.26
CA SER A 204 0.23 5.10 -1.96
C SER A 204 -0.64 5.39 -0.73
N ILE A 205 -1.88 4.89 -0.74
CA ILE A 205 -2.82 4.91 0.37
C ILE A 205 -2.51 3.71 1.27
N GLN A 206 -2.22 3.94 2.54
CA GLN A 206 -2.12 2.90 3.56
C GLN A 206 -3.48 2.70 4.22
N THR A 207 -3.90 1.44 4.39
CA THR A 207 -5.15 1.07 5.06
C THR A 207 -4.95 -0.14 5.99
N ASP A 208 -5.78 -0.26 7.00
CA ASP A 208 -5.91 -1.44 7.86
C ASP A 208 -7.02 -2.40 7.39
N ALA A 209 -7.78 -2.03 6.34
CA ALA A 209 -8.64 -2.99 5.64
C ALA A 209 -7.78 -4.19 5.20
N ALA A 210 -8.25 -5.41 5.42
CA ALA A 210 -7.46 -6.59 5.15
C ALA A 210 -7.26 -6.78 3.63
N ILE A 211 -6.07 -6.41 3.14
CA ILE A 211 -5.61 -6.70 1.78
C ILE A 211 -4.89 -8.05 1.82
N ASN A 212 -5.31 -9.00 1.00
CA ASN A 212 -4.74 -10.35 0.93
C ASN A 212 -4.72 -10.83 -0.53
N HIS A 213 -4.05 -11.96 -0.78
CA HIS A 213 -4.10 -12.62 -2.06
C HIS A 213 -5.55 -12.84 -2.50
N GLY A 214 -5.89 -12.37 -3.69
CA GLY A 214 -7.21 -12.46 -4.29
C GLY A 214 -7.99 -11.14 -4.32
N ASN A 215 -7.72 -10.15 -3.44
CA ASN A 215 -8.27 -8.80 -3.62
C ASN A 215 -7.30 -7.81 -4.28
N SER A 216 -6.07 -8.23 -4.59
CA SER A 216 -5.13 -7.45 -5.43
C SER A 216 -5.75 -7.17 -6.81
N GLY A 217 -5.67 -5.92 -7.25
CA GLY A 217 -6.32 -5.41 -8.47
C GLY A 217 -7.78 -5.01 -8.29
N GLY A 218 -8.43 -5.42 -7.20
CA GLY A 218 -9.76 -4.97 -6.85
C GLY A 218 -9.81 -3.53 -6.30
N PRO A 219 -11.01 -2.92 -6.22
CA PRO A 219 -11.17 -1.55 -5.78
C PRO A 219 -11.03 -1.38 -4.26
N LEU A 220 -10.43 -0.27 -3.84
CA LEU A 220 -10.63 0.36 -2.54
C LEU A 220 -11.69 1.45 -2.69
N LEU A 221 -12.76 1.38 -1.93
CA LEU A 221 -13.96 2.23 -2.06
C LEU A 221 -14.12 3.15 -0.85
N ASN A 222 -14.60 4.36 -1.07
CA ASN A 222 -14.98 5.29 -0.01
C ASN A 222 -16.43 5.05 0.47
N SER A 223 -16.88 5.86 1.45
CA SER A 223 -18.24 5.80 2.00
C SER A 223 -19.35 6.28 1.03
N SER A 224 -19.00 6.74 -0.16
CA SER A 224 -19.93 7.08 -1.25
C SER A 224 -19.98 5.98 -2.33
N ALA A 225 -19.37 4.81 -2.10
CA ALA A 225 -19.24 3.71 -3.06
C ALA A 225 -18.42 4.08 -4.33
N GLU A 226 -17.48 5.03 -4.21
CA GLU A 226 -16.60 5.44 -5.30
C GLU A 226 -15.20 4.88 -5.06
N VAL A 227 -14.49 4.53 -6.13
CA VAL A 227 -13.14 3.97 -6.07
C VAL A 227 -12.13 5.08 -5.73
N VAL A 228 -11.43 4.92 -4.63
CA VAL A 228 -10.33 5.79 -4.19
C VAL A 228 -8.95 5.19 -4.44
N GLY A 229 -8.89 3.90 -4.80
CA GLY A 229 -7.62 3.25 -5.14
C GLY A 229 -7.80 1.82 -5.66
N VAL A 230 -6.68 1.23 -6.10
CA VAL A 230 -6.54 -0.18 -6.49
C VAL A 230 -5.72 -0.90 -5.42
N ASN A 231 -6.28 -1.95 -4.84
CA ASN A 231 -5.58 -2.76 -3.85
C ASN A 231 -4.36 -3.45 -4.48
N ALA A 232 -3.17 -3.28 -3.92
CA ALA A 232 -1.96 -3.76 -4.56
C ALA A 232 -1.17 -4.74 -3.69
N GLN A 233 -0.77 -4.34 -2.50
CA GLN A 233 0.23 -5.09 -1.72
C GLN A 233 -0.07 -5.09 -0.23
N ILE A 234 0.41 -6.14 0.45
CA ILE A 234 0.49 -6.24 1.91
C ILE A 234 1.92 -5.95 2.37
N ALA A 235 2.07 -5.26 3.51
CA ALA A 235 3.36 -5.12 4.15
C ALA A 235 3.68 -6.38 4.96
N GLY A 236 4.80 -7.06 4.65
CA GLY A 236 5.34 -8.17 5.46
C GLY A 236 5.78 -9.37 4.65
N ASP A 237 6.84 -10.05 5.14
CA ASP A 237 7.48 -11.23 4.52
C ASP A 237 6.64 -12.50 4.64
N THR A 238 5.54 -12.49 5.36
CA THR A 238 4.75 -13.70 5.69
C THR A 238 3.60 -13.97 4.71
N GLY A 239 3.34 -13.07 3.75
CA GLY A 239 2.21 -13.20 2.82
C GLY A 239 0.81 -13.09 3.45
N ALA A 240 0.72 -12.72 4.73
CA ALA A 240 -0.55 -12.50 5.43
C ALA A 240 -0.65 -11.03 5.89
N ASN A 241 -1.85 -10.46 5.81
CA ASN A 241 -2.11 -9.10 6.28
C ASN A 241 -1.88 -9.00 7.80
N VAL A 242 -1.00 -8.10 8.20
CA VAL A 242 -0.68 -7.78 9.60
C VAL A 242 -1.31 -6.44 10.03
N GLY A 243 -2.37 -5.99 9.37
CA GLY A 243 -3.02 -4.71 9.62
C GLY A 243 -2.41 -3.55 8.82
N VAL A 244 -1.61 -3.85 7.78
CA VAL A 244 -1.03 -2.85 6.88
C VAL A 244 -1.18 -3.32 5.44
N GLY A 245 -2.03 -2.64 4.71
CA GLY A 245 -2.24 -2.81 3.27
C GLY A 245 -1.98 -1.50 2.53
N PHE A 246 -1.69 -1.59 1.24
CA PHE A 246 -1.47 -0.44 0.37
C PHE A 246 -2.35 -0.51 -0.86
N SER A 247 -2.80 0.67 -1.30
CA SER A 247 -3.56 0.82 -2.55
C SER A 247 -3.00 1.97 -3.38
N ILE A 248 -3.03 1.81 -4.70
CA ILE A 248 -2.61 2.82 -5.68
C ILE A 248 -3.75 3.84 -5.80
N PRO A 249 -3.49 5.16 -5.64
CA PRO A 249 -4.55 6.18 -5.64
C PRO A 249 -5.34 6.25 -6.95
N SER A 250 -6.64 6.53 -6.87
CA SER A 250 -7.53 6.61 -8.04
C SER A 250 -7.12 7.64 -9.07
N ASN A 251 -6.50 8.76 -8.68
CA ASN A 251 -5.98 9.74 -9.63
C ASN A 251 -4.84 9.17 -10.49
N THR A 252 -3.92 8.41 -9.87
CA THR A 252 -2.89 7.66 -10.60
C THR A 252 -3.52 6.61 -11.50
N VAL A 253 -4.49 5.82 -10.97
CA VAL A 253 -5.22 4.81 -11.74
C VAL A 253 -5.85 5.43 -12.99
N LYS A 254 -6.54 6.56 -12.85
CA LYS A 254 -7.20 7.24 -13.97
C LYS A 254 -6.19 7.66 -15.05
N SER A 255 -5.12 8.35 -14.65
CA SER A 255 -4.08 8.83 -15.58
C SER A 255 -3.41 7.69 -16.36
N ILE A 256 -3.06 6.61 -15.65
CA ILE A 256 -2.42 5.43 -16.24
C ILE A 256 -3.40 4.68 -17.14
N ALA A 257 -4.64 4.43 -16.70
CA ALA A 257 -5.65 3.74 -17.49
C ALA A 257 -5.97 4.50 -18.79
N ASP A 258 -6.18 5.83 -18.74
CA ASP A 258 -6.42 6.66 -19.91
C ASP A 258 -5.25 6.56 -20.92
N THR A 259 -4.01 6.53 -20.40
CA THR A 259 -2.80 6.39 -21.23
C THR A 259 -2.69 4.99 -21.84
N LEU A 260 -2.93 3.93 -21.05
CA LEU A 260 -2.90 2.55 -21.54
C LEU A 260 -3.98 2.29 -22.60
N ILE A 261 -5.19 2.82 -22.42
CA ILE A 261 -6.28 2.70 -23.40
C ILE A 261 -5.92 3.40 -24.70
N SER A 262 -5.32 4.60 -24.65
CA SER A 262 -5.05 5.39 -25.83
C SER A 262 -3.79 4.98 -26.57
N SER A 263 -2.74 4.51 -25.89
CA SER A 263 -1.41 4.24 -26.47
C SER A 263 -0.87 2.84 -26.27
N GLY A 264 -1.50 2.04 -25.39
CA GLY A 264 -1.07 0.67 -25.06
C GLY A 264 0.14 0.60 -24.12
N LYS A 265 0.78 1.72 -23.78
CA LYS A 265 1.98 1.77 -22.92
C LYS A 265 2.06 3.08 -22.16
N VAL A 266 2.74 3.05 -21.03
CA VAL A 266 3.16 4.25 -20.28
C VAL A 266 4.68 4.36 -20.34
N GLU A 267 5.18 5.55 -20.63
CA GLU A 267 6.60 5.83 -20.60
C GLU A 267 6.89 6.81 -19.46
N HIS A 268 7.69 6.38 -18.49
CA HIS A 268 8.10 7.20 -17.35
C HIS A 268 9.45 7.86 -17.60
N ALA A 269 9.58 9.10 -17.17
CA ALA A 269 10.86 9.78 -17.15
C ALA A 269 11.87 9.07 -16.23
N TYR A 270 13.13 9.12 -16.58
CA TYR A 270 14.19 8.42 -15.88
C TYR A 270 15.50 9.22 -15.82
N LEU A 271 16.03 9.38 -14.63
CA LEU A 271 17.34 9.97 -14.37
C LEU A 271 18.45 8.91 -14.25
N GLY A 272 18.15 7.79 -13.57
CA GLY A 272 19.06 6.66 -13.43
C GLY A 272 20.01 6.77 -12.25
N VAL A 273 19.52 7.24 -11.10
CA VAL A 273 20.24 7.33 -9.83
C VAL A 273 19.55 6.53 -8.75
N SER A 274 20.33 6.09 -7.75
CA SER A 274 19.82 5.76 -6.42
C SER A 274 20.24 6.86 -5.48
N VAL A 275 19.42 7.23 -4.53
CA VAL A 275 19.63 8.40 -3.66
C VAL A 275 19.36 8.07 -2.20
N GLN A 276 19.89 8.91 -1.29
CA GLN A 276 19.60 8.89 0.14
C GLN A 276 19.62 10.30 0.70
N GLU A 277 18.72 10.58 1.61
CA GLU A 277 18.59 11.88 2.29
C GLU A 277 19.78 12.20 3.19
N ILE A 278 20.19 13.46 3.19
CA ILE A 278 21.19 14.04 4.07
C ILE A 278 20.53 15.15 4.86
N PRO A 279 20.04 14.86 6.08
CA PRO A 279 19.46 15.87 6.96
C PRO A 279 20.47 16.97 7.34
N ALA A 280 19.96 18.17 7.60
CA ALA A 280 20.79 19.32 7.96
C ALA A 280 21.70 19.06 9.18
N GLU A 281 21.21 18.28 10.15
CA GLU A 281 21.92 17.98 11.42
C GLU A 281 23.19 17.17 11.22
N VAL A 282 23.24 16.32 10.18
CA VAL A 282 24.39 15.45 9.88
C VAL A 282 25.24 15.95 8.73
N ALA A 283 24.75 16.88 7.92
CA ALA A 283 25.39 17.38 6.72
C ALA A 283 26.84 17.86 6.96
N GLY A 284 27.05 18.66 8.00
CA GLY A 284 28.38 19.15 8.37
C GLY A 284 29.35 18.03 8.75
N GLN A 285 28.90 16.98 9.40
CA GLN A 285 29.74 15.83 9.77
C GLN A 285 30.11 14.97 8.56
N LEU A 286 29.35 15.07 7.46
CA LEU A 286 29.58 14.37 6.20
C LEU A 286 30.39 15.17 5.19
N ASN A 287 30.80 16.40 5.54
CA ASN A 287 31.34 17.39 4.62
C ASN A 287 30.42 17.57 3.40
N ALA A 288 29.11 17.69 3.65
CA ALA A 288 28.07 17.83 2.68
C ALA A 288 27.14 18.99 3.07
N VAL A 289 26.09 19.19 2.28
CA VAL A 289 24.96 20.09 2.58
C VAL A 289 23.67 19.29 2.76
N GLU A 290 22.65 19.91 3.35
CA GLU A 290 21.29 19.34 3.36
C GLU A 290 20.80 19.12 1.93
N GLY A 291 20.20 17.96 1.66
CA GLY A 291 19.69 17.58 0.37
C GLY A 291 19.66 16.07 0.17
N VAL A 292 19.71 15.62 -1.07
CA VAL A 292 19.57 14.20 -1.42
C VAL A 292 20.83 13.70 -2.12
N MET A 293 21.65 12.90 -1.41
CA MET A 293 22.92 12.40 -1.94
C MET A 293 22.70 11.27 -2.93
N VAL A 294 23.31 11.38 -4.09
CA VAL A 294 23.40 10.30 -5.07
C VAL A 294 24.28 9.19 -4.50
N THR A 295 23.69 8.02 -4.27
CA THR A 295 24.39 6.83 -3.76
C THR A 295 24.97 6.00 -4.89
N GLN A 296 24.24 5.89 -6.00
CA GLN A 296 24.66 5.16 -7.19
C GLN A 296 24.19 5.87 -8.46
N VAL A 297 25.04 5.88 -9.48
CA VAL A 297 24.70 6.30 -10.84
C VAL A 297 24.79 5.07 -11.75
N ARG A 298 23.69 4.73 -12.40
CA ARG A 298 23.62 3.56 -13.28
C ARG A 298 24.31 3.83 -14.61
N SER A 299 24.86 2.79 -15.22
CA SER A 299 25.50 2.88 -16.53
C SER A 299 24.49 3.22 -17.63
N ASN A 300 24.91 3.98 -18.63
CA ASN A 300 24.10 4.34 -19.80
C ASN A 300 22.83 5.15 -19.46
N THR A 301 22.83 5.93 -18.39
CA THR A 301 21.70 6.75 -17.95
C THR A 301 21.94 8.24 -18.16
N PRO A 302 20.88 9.06 -18.17
CA PRO A 302 21.00 10.51 -18.21
C PRO A 302 21.92 11.08 -17.10
N ALA A 303 21.80 10.61 -15.89
CA ALA A 303 22.65 11.04 -14.78
C ALA A 303 24.14 10.77 -15.04
N LYS A 304 24.47 9.62 -15.66
CA LYS A 304 25.83 9.27 -16.03
C LYS A 304 26.37 10.18 -17.13
N GLN A 305 25.53 10.50 -18.11
CA GLN A 305 25.89 11.41 -19.22
C GLN A 305 26.07 12.85 -18.72
N ALA A 306 25.27 13.26 -17.74
CA ALA A 306 25.37 14.56 -17.06
C ALA A 306 26.59 14.68 -16.13
N GLY A 307 27.31 13.57 -15.88
CA GLY A 307 28.51 13.56 -15.05
C GLY A 307 28.24 13.53 -13.55
N LEU A 308 27.02 13.21 -13.12
CA LEU A 308 26.71 13.01 -11.69
C LEU A 308 27.52 11.83 -11.12
N VAL A 309 27.92 11.97 -9.85
CA VAL A 309 28.81 11.03 -9.17
C VAL A 309 28.11 10.43 -7.94
N GLY A 310 28.11 9.13 -7.86
CA GLY A 310 27.58 8.37 -6.71
C GLY A 310 28.55 8.38 -5.51
N SER A 311 28.04 7.97 -4.35
CA SER A 311 28.83 7.86 -3.13
C SER A 311 30.03 6.91 -3.29
N THR A 312 31.13 7.23 -2.61
CA THR A 312 32.36 6.43 -2.63
C THR A 312 32.63 5.74 -1.29
N GLY A 313 31.85 6.05 -0.25
CA GLY A 313 32.01 5.49 1.08
C GLY A 313 30.75 5.68 1.93
N GLN A 314 30.85 5.26 3.18
CA GLN A 314 29.79 5.40 4.18
C GLN A 314 30.36 5.84 5.52
N LYS A 315 29.60 6.57 6.32
CA LYS A 315 29.92 6.98 7.69
C LYS A 315 28.72 6.68 8.60
N THR A 316 29.00 6.11 9.76
CA THR A 316 27.96 5.91 10.77
C THR A 316 27.94 7.10 11.72
N ILE A 317 26.78 7.70 11.91
CA ILE A 317 26.51 8.83 12.83
C ILE A 317 25.29 8.40 13.66
N ASP A 318 25.40 8.40 14.97
CA ASP A 318 24.32 8.05 15.92
C ASP A 318 23.63 6.69 15.60
N GLY A 319 24.43 5.71 15.15
CA GLY A 319 23.94 4.36 14.81
C GLY A 319 23.35 4.22 13.40
N GLN A 320 23.15 5.32 12.68
CA GLN A 320 22.63 5.34 11.32
C GLN A 320 23.77 5.48 10.30
N ARG A 321 23.70 4.74 9.18
CA ARG A 321 24.67 4.79 8.09
C ARG A 321 24.26 5.83 7.06
N TYR A 322 25.19 6.74 6.74
CA TYR A 322 25.02 7.75 5.71
C TYR A 322 26.07 7.58 4.61
N PRO A 323 25.71 7.80 3.31
CA PRO A 323 26.66 7.81 2.22
C PRO A 323 27.58 9.01 2.30
N THR A 324 28.78 8.91 1.70
CA THR A 324 29.77 9.99 1.63
C THR A 324 30.41 10.06 0.25
N GLY A 325 30.83 11.28 -0.16
CA GLY A 325 31.59 11.52 -1.37
C GLY A 325 30.79 11.51 -2.69
N GLY A 326 29.48 11.36 -2.62
CA GLY A 326 28.57 11.52 -3.75
C GLY A 326 28.11 12.96 -3.92
N ASP A 327 27.53 13.28 -5.07
CA ASP A 327 26.86 14.56 -5.32
C ASP A 327 25.58 14.65 -4.48
N VAL A 328 25.30 15.83 -3.92
CA VAL A 328 24.08 16.09 -3.17
C VAL A 328 23.16 16.96 -4.02
N ILE A 329 22.05 16.40 -4.50
CA ILE A 329 21.00 17.14 -5.22
C ILE A 329 20.35 18.09 -4.20
N THR A 330 20.34 19.38 -4.50
CA THR A 330 19.78 20.42 -3.64
C THR A 330 18.54 21.07 -4.23
N ALA A 331 18.39 21.04 -5.58
CA ALA A 331 17.20 21.51 -6.26
C ALA A 331 17.04 20.84 -7.65
N ILE A 332 15.80 20.71 -8.10
CA ILE A 332 15.44 20.36 -9.48
C ILE A 332 14.47 21.43 -9.97
N ASP A 333 14.77 22.01 -11.14
CA ASP A 333 14.01 23.13 -11.75
C ASP A 333 13.72 24.28 -10.77
N GLY A 334 14.71 24.56 -9.90
CA GLY A 334 14.62 25.60 -8.90
C GLY A 334 13.84 25.23 -7.62
N GLN A 335 13.18 24.08 -7.58
CA GLN A 335 12.52 23.58 -6.38
C GLN A 335 13.53 22.88 -5.47
N LYS A 336 13.56 23.25 -4.18
CA LYS A 336 14.45 22.64 -3.17
C LYS A 336 14.11 21.16 -3.00
N MET A 337 15.15 20.31 -2.92
CA MET A 337 15.04 18.87 -2.67
C MET A 337 15.67 18.55 -1.32
N THR A 338 14.90 17.98 -0.41
CA THR A 338 15.34 17.55 0.93
C THR A 338 15.08 16.07 1.18
N THR A 339 14.14 15.48 0.43
CA THR A 339 13.76 14.07 0.53
C THR A 339 13.93 13.34 -0.80
N SER A 340 14.15 12.05 -0.73
CA SER A 340 14.19 11.17 -1.92
C SER A 340 12.87 11.18 -2.70
N GLU A 341 11.77 11.36 -1.99
CA GLU A 341 10.43 11.45 -2.55
C GLU A 341 10.27 12.72 -3.42
N GLU A 342 10.72 13.88 -2.94
CA GLU A 342 10.69 15.12 -3.70
C GLU A 342 11.48 14.99 -5.02
N VAL A 343 12.65 14.34 -4.98
CA VAL A 343 13.44 14.07 -6.20
C VAL A 343 12.68 13.17 -7.17
N GLN A 344 12.03 12.12 -6.66
CA GLN A 344 11.26 11.21 -7.50
C GLN A 344 10.04 11.93 -8.11
N GLN A 345 9.28 12.68 -7.31
CA GLN A 345 8.12 13.44 -7.77
C GLN A 345 8.51 14.48 -8.83
N ALA A 346 9.63 15.17 -8.63
CA ALA A 346 10.14 16.13 -9.61
C ALA A 346 10.47 15.46 -10.95
N ILE A 347 11.00 14.23 -10.94
CA ILE A 347 11.28 13.47 -12.17
C ILE A 347 9.96 12.96 -12.79
N ASP A 348 9.05 12.41 -11.99
CA ASP A 348 7.78 11.84 -12.46
C ASP A 348 6.82 12.90 -13.02
N ALA A 349 7.02 14.18 -12.71
CA ALA A 349 6.29 15.30 -13.30
C ALA A 349 6.66 15.58 -14.77
N HIS A 350 7.71 14.92 -15.29
CA HIS A 350 8.22 15.12 -16.65
C HIS A 350 8.01 13.89 -17.54
N HIS A 351 8.19 14.08 -18.84
CA HIS A 351 8.15 13.01 -19.82
C HIS A 351 9.57 12.63 -20.28
N PRO A 352 9.77 11.39 -20.78
CA PRO A 352 11.02 11.05 -21.46
C PRO A 352 11.37 12.03 -22.58
N GLY A 353 12.60 12.52 -22.57
CA GLY A 353 13.08 13.52 -23.53
C GLY A 353 13.02 14.96 -23.03
N ASP A 354 12.29 15.24 -21.95
CA ASP A 354 12.31 16.56 -21.31
C ASP A 354 13.67 16.84 -20.68
N THR A 355 14.01 18.12 -20.59
CA THR A 355 15.24 18.57 -19.95
C THR A 355 14.92 19.23 -18.62
N ILE A 356 15.56 18.76 -17.55
CA ILE A 356 15.47 19.33 -16.20
C ILE A 356 16.80 19.96 -15.82
N THR A 357 16.76 21.00 -14.98
CA THR A 357 17.96 21.63 -14.40
C THR A 357 18.18 21.10 -13.00
N ILE A 358 19.28 20.36 -12.77
CA ILE A 358 19.66 19.85 -11.46
C ILE A 358 20.70 20.76 -10.82
N SER A 359 20.40 21.34 -9.65
CA SER A 359 21.37 21.99 -8.78
C SER A 359 21.89 20.97 -7.79
N TYR A 360 23.22 20.87 -7.66
CA TYR A 360 23.84 19.89 -6.78
C TYR A 360 25.14 20.45 -6.16
N TRP A 361 25.48 19.92 -4.99
CA TRP A 361 26.73 20.20 -4.33
C TRP A 361 27.74 19.08 -4.61
N HIS A 362 28.94 19.47 -5.02
CA HIS A 362 30.04 18.57 -5.37
C HIS A 362 31.33 19.05 -4.71
N LYS A 363 31.86 18.33 -3.74
CA LYS A 363 33.18 18.59 -3.07
C LYS A 363 33.40 20.04 -2.68
N GLY A 364 32.42 20.69 -2.06
CA GLY A 364 32.55 22.07 -1.56
C GLY A 364 31.98 23.13 -2.48
N GLU A 365 31.53 22.80 -3.67
CA GLU A 365 31.03 23.74 -4.68
C GLU A 365 29.56 23.40 -5.06
N SER A 366 28.75 24.44 -5.19
CA SER A 366 27.41 24.32 -5.80
C SER A 366 27.55 24.40 -7.32
N LYS A 367 26.93 23.47 -8.01
CA LYS A 367 26.92 23.34 -9.48
C LYS A 367 25.52 23.17 -9.99
N THR A 368 25.31 23.43 -11.29
CA THR A 368 24.09 23.15 -12.03
C THR A 368 24.43 22.39 -13.31
N VAL A 369 23.52 21.51 -13.69
CA VAL A 369 23.62 20.78 -14.97
C VAL A 369 22.22 20.56 -15.53
N ASP A 370 22.10 20.75 -16.84
CA ASP A 370 20.89 20.40 -17.57
C ASP A 370 20.96 18.93 -17.98
N VAL A 371 19.90 18.17 -17.67
CA VAL A 371 19.84 16.74 -17.90
C VAL A 371 18.61 16.42 -18.74
N LYS A 372 18.83 15.85 -19.92
CA LYS A 372 17.75 15.30 -20.74
C LYS A 372 17.35 13.94 -20.18
N LEU A 373 16.12 13.82 -19.68
CA LEU A 373 15.59 12.59 -19.12
C LEU A 373 15.42 11.49 -20.17
N GLY A 374 15.71 10.26 -19.78
CA GLY A 374 15.49 9.07 -20.59
C GLY A 374 14.15 8.41 -20.30
N THR A 375 13.91 7.27 -20.95
CA THR A 375 12.79 6.39 -20.62
C THR A 375 13.21 5.41 -19.55
N ARG A 376 12.36 5.23 -18.52
CA ARG A 376 12.58 4.26 -17.44
C ARG A 376 12.58 2.84 -18.02
N PRO A 377 13.58 1.98 -17.72
CA PRO A 377 13.54 0.59 -18.12
C PRO A 377 12.42 -0.16 -17.40
N THR A 378 11.87 -1.19 -18.01
CA THR A 378 10.81 -2.03 -17.39
C THR A 378 11.29 -2.81 -16.18
N GLN A 379 12.60 -3.12 -16.11
CA GLN A 379 13.24 -3.78 -14.98
C GLN A 379 14.58 -3.11 -14.65
N ILE A 380 14.88 -3.03 -13.38
CA ILE A 380 16.20 -2.58 -12.92
C ILE A 380 17.17 -3.77 -13.06
N SER A 381 18.07 -3.69 -14.05
CA SER A 381 19.21 -4.62 -14.10
C SER A 381 20.11 -4.41 -12.88
N PRO A 382 20.55 -5.48 -12.21
CA PRO A 382 21.40 -5.41 -11.01
C PRO A 382 22.76 -4.74 -11.24
#